data_6063c3879915166dbd7cbdeec5e8b331
#
_entry.id   6063c3879915166dbd7cbdeec5e8b331
#
_cell.length_a   1.000
_cell.length_b   1.000
_cell.length_c   1.000
_cell.angle_alpha   90.00
_cell.angle_beta   90.00
_cell.angle_gamma   90.00
#
_symmetry.space_group_name_H-M   'P 1'
#
loop_
_entity.id
_entity.type
_entity.pdbx_description
1 polymer ?
#
loop_
_entity_poly.entity_id
_entity_poly.type
_entity_poly.pdbx_seq_one_letter_code
_entity_poly.pdbx_strand_id
1 'polypeptide(L)'
;MKFFILKLNAILKGLTILFRPHVLFGFLQKPLLFLSNTLALSKWAATQHSKIPFNDFFTLTRNYNKRLQLFEYIASSKSLTDVNLCYIELGVFEGHSFKWWASHLKNADTRLFGFDTFEGLPEQWGMYYDKGEMHAVIPELNDSRVAFYKGLFQDTL
;
A
#
# COMPACT_ATOMS: atom_id res chain seq x y z
N MET A 1 -18.33 -25.74 31.47
CA MET A 1 -18.43 -24.49 30.68
C MET A 1 -18.03 -24.68 29.21
N LYS A 2 -16.82 -25.19 28.86
CA LYS A 2 -16.40 -25.39 27.45
C LYS A 2 -17.35 -26.27 26.61
N PHE A 3 -17.81 -27.41 27.13
CA PHE A 3 -18.77 -28.28 26.42
C PHE A 3 -20.12 -27.64 26.12
N PHE A 4 -20.62 -26.79 27.00
CA PHE A 4 -21.85 -26.03 26.76
C PHE A 4 -21.68 -25.05 25.60
N ILE A 5 -20.57 -24.31 25.57
CA ILE A 5 -20.26 -23.37 24.48
C ILE A 5 -20.12 -24.10 23.14
N LEU A 6 -19.47 -25.28 23.13
CA LEU A 6 -19.33 -26.09 21.92
C LEU A 6 -20.68 -26.56 21.39
N LYS A 7 -21.56 -27.06 22.27
CA LYS A 7 -22.93 -27.48 21.89
C LYS A 7 -23.77 -26.31 21.38
N LEU A 8 -23.68 -25.13 22.03
CA LEU A 8 -24.38 -23.94 21.60
C LEU A 8 -23.90 -23.49 20.20
N ASN A 9 -22.57 -23.46 19.97
CA ASN A 9 -22.02 -23.15 18.66
C ASN A 9 -22.45 -24.15 17.58
N ALA A 10 -22.52 -25.45 17.89
CA ALA A 10 -23.00 -26.45 16.94
C ALA A 10 -24.46 -26.24 16.58
N ILE A 11 -25.32 -25.92 17.57
CA ILE A 11 -26.75 -25.63 17.36
C ILE A 11 -26.89 -24.37 16.49
N LEU A 12 -26.16 -23.27 16.81
CA LEU A 12 -26.22 -22.04 16.03
C LEU A 12 -25.77 -22.25 14.57
N LYS A 13 -24.72 -23.03 14.36
CA LYS A 13 -24.27 -23.38 13.00
C LYS A 13 -25.33 -24.22 12.26
N GLY A 14 -25.94 -25.20 12.93
CA GLY A 14 -27.00 -26.01 12.37
C GLY A 14 -28.24 -25.19 11.96
N LEU A 15 -28.66 -24.27 12.82
CA LEU A 15 -29.75 -23.33 12.54
C LEU A 15 -29.41 -22.42 11.35
N THR A 16 -28.17 -21.90 11.29
CA THR A 16 -27.70 -21.06 10.19
C THR A 16 -27.72 -21.81 8.85
N ILE A 17 -27.35 -23.08 8.84
CA ILE A 17 -27.42 -23.93 7.63
C ILE A 17 -28.87 -24.19 7.23
N LEU A 18 -29.76 -24.52 8.19
CA LEU A 18 -31.12 -24.84 7.94
C LEU A 18 -31.93 -23.65 7.41
N PHE A 19 -31.86 -22.51 8.08
CA PHE A 19 -32.63 -21.31 7.73
C PHE A 19 -32.03 -20.47 6.61
N ARG A 20 -30.82 -20.77 6.17
CA ARG A 20 -30.11 -20.09 5.05
C ARG A 20 -30.19 -18.54 5.12
N PRO A 21 -29.85 -17.91 6.27
CA PRO A 21 -29.98 -16.46 6.43
C PRO A 21 -29.15 -15.66 5.42
N HIS A 22 -28.18 -16.30 4.78
CA HIS A 22 -27.37 -15.67 3.71
C HIS A 22 -28.20 -15.22 2.50
N VAL A 23 -29.38 -15.84 2.27
CA VAL A 23 -30.29 -15.44 1.18
C VAL A 23 -30.86 -14.04 1.45
N LEU A 24 -31.17 -13.73 2.71
CA LEU A 24 -31.72 -12.44 3.13
C LEU A 24 -30.64 -11.43 3.50
N PHE A 25 -29.58 -11.88 4.14
CA PHE A 25 -28.56 -11.02 4.76
C PHE A 25 -27.18 -11.14 4.11
N GLY A 26 -27.06 -11.86 2.99
CA GLY A 26 -25.76 -12.05 2.31
C GLY A 26 -25.09 -10.76 1.89
N PHE A 27 -25.87 -9.71 1.59
CA PHE A 27 -25.35 -8.38 1.26
C PHE A 27 -24.58 -7.72 2.42
N LEU A 28 -24.83 -8.12 3.66
CA LEU A 28 -24.13 -7.63 4.84
C LEU A 28 -22.73 -8.26 5.03
N GLN A 29 -22.44 -9.37 4.36
CA GLN A 29 -21.19 -10.10 4.56
C GLN A 29 -19.95 -9.22 4.31
N LYS A 30 -19.93 -8.51 3.19
CA LYS A 30 -18.79 -7.63 2.84
C LYS A 30 -18.63 -6.45 3.82
N PRO A 31 -19.69 -5.68 4.17
CA PRO A 31 -19.61 -4.62 5.18
C PRO A 31 -19.16 -5.12 6.56
N LEU A 32 -19.67 -6.26 7.02
CA LEU A 32 -19.29 -6.84 8.31
C LEU A 32 -17.82 -7.30 8.32
N LEU A 33 -17.36 -7.91 7.23
CA LEU A 33 -15.97 -8.30 7.09
C LEU A 33 -15.05 -7.06 7.08
N PHE A 34 -15.42 -6.02 6.34
CA PHE A 34 -14.72 -4.74 6.33
C PHE A 34 -14.61 -4.14 7.74
N LEU A 35 -15.72 -4.08 8.47
CA LEU A 35 -15.75 -3.59 9.85
C LEU A 35 -14.83 -4.40 10.75
N SER A 36 -14.93 -5.73 10.70
CA SER A 36 -14.09 -6.64 11.47
C SER A 36 -12.59 -6.42 11.19
N ASN A 37 -12.21 -6.32 9.92
CA ASN A 37 -10.82 -6.08 9.53
C ASN A 37 -10.34 -4.70 9.95
N THR A 38 -11.20 -3.68 9.87
CA THR A 38 -10.88 -2.31 10.31
C THR A 38 -10.64 -2.24 11.83
N LEU A 39 -11.46 -2.96 12.62
CA LEU A 39 -11.24 -3.06 14.07
C LEU A 39 -9.92 -3.78 14.40
N ALA A 40 -9.61 -4.87 13.68
CA ALA A 40 -8.35 -5.58 13.84
C ALA A 40 -7.14 -4.69 13.49
N LEU A 41 -7.23 -3.94 12.37
CA LEU A 41 -6.21 -2.97 11.96
C LEU A 41 -6.04 -1.85 12.99
N SER A 42 -7.14 -1.30 13.51
CA SER A 42 -7.11 -0.25 14.55
C SER A 42 -6.39 -0.73 15.80
N LYS A 43 -6.70 -1.96 16.25
CA LYS A 43 -6.02 -2.57 17.41
C LYS A 43 -4.52 -2.74 17.14
N TRP A 44 -4.15 -3.25 15.97
CA TRP A 44 -2.74 -3.42 15.58
C TRP A 44 -2.02 -2.06 15.52
N ALA A 45 -2.59 -1.07 14.85
CA ALA A 45 -2.02 0.27 14.74
C ALA A 45 -1.78 0.91 16.13
N ALA A 46 -2.74 0.78 17.06
CA ALA A 46 -2.60 1.26 18.41
C ALA A 46 -1.41 0.62 19.16
N THR A 47 -1.14 -0.67 18.92
CA THR A 47 0.01 -1.36 19.53
C THR A 47 1.36 -0.96 18.92
N GLN A 48 1.37 -0.43 17.70
CA GLN A 48 2.59 -0.01 17.01
C GLN A 48 2.89 1.48 17.18
N HIS A 49 1.89 2.30 17.49
CA HIS A 49 2.02 3.76 17.49
C HIS A 49 3.17 4.28 18.36
N SER A 50 3.38 3.68 19.55
CA SER A 50 4.48 4.06 20.45
C SER A 50 5.85 3.51 20.04
N LYS A 51 5.90 2.50 19.16
CA LYS A 51 7.13 1.82 18.76
C LYS A 51 7.71 2.37 17.46
N ILE A 52 6.89 3.03 16.66
CA ILE A 52 7.27 3.53 15.34
C ILE A 52 7.21 5.05 15.38
N PRO A 53 8.37 5.75 15.46
CA PRO A 53 8.42 7.20 15.63
C PRO A 53 7.79 7.95 14.45
N PHE A 54 7.98 7.42 13.23
CA PHE A 54 7.35 7.94 12.02
C PHE A 54 6.51 6.86 11.35
N ASN A 55 5.27 7.18 11.06
CA ASN A 55 4.35 6.25 10.41
C ASN A 55 3.34 6.99 9.53
N ASP A 56 2.82 6.31 8.53
CA ASP A 56 1.75 6.81 7.64
C ASP A 56 0.39 6.19 8.00
N PHE A 57 0.15 5.90 9.29
CA PHE A 57 -1.15 5.39 9.76
C PHE A 57 -2.25 6.41 9.49
N PHE A 58 -3.42 5.89 9.16
CA PHE A 58 -4.60 6.70 8.89
C PHE A 58 -4.94 7.60 10.07
N THR A 59 -5.20 8.86 9.75
CA THR A 59 -5.77 9.86 10.64
C THR A 59 -7.13 10.28 10.09
N LEU A 60 -7.88 11.09 10.82
CA LEU A 60 -9.19 11.57 10.38
C LEU A 60 -9.13 12.23 8.98
N THR A 61 -8.04 12.96 8.72
CA THR A 61 -7.71 13.51 7.40
C THR A 61 -6.38 12.98 6.92
N ARG A 62 -6.28 12.60 5.65
CA ARG A 62 -5.02 12.13 5.06
C ARG A 62 -3.98 13.23 5.07
N ASN A 63 -2.84 12.99 5.72
CA ASN A 63 -1.70 13.90 5.72
C ASN A 63 -0.57 13.34 4.84
N TYR A 64 -0.48 13.79 3.61
CA TYR A 64 0.54 13.35 2.66
C TYR A 64 1.97 13.74 3.08
N ASN A 65 2.15 14.77 3.89
CA ASN A 65 3.47 15.17 4.39
C ASN A 65 4.09 14.12 5.32
N LYS A 66 3.31 13.26 5.95
CA LYS A 66 3.85 12.15 6.75
C LYS A 66 4.74 11.22 5.95
N ARG A 67 4.40 10.97 4.68
CA ARG A 67 5.21 10.12 3.79
C ARG A 67 6.57 10.78 3.52
N LEU A 68 6.59 12.08 3.24
CA LEU A 68 7.83 12.82 3.02
C LEU A 68 8.69 12.85 4.29
N GLN A 69 8.10 13.05 5.45
CA GLN A 69 8.80 12.96 6.74
C GLN A 69 9.40 11.56 6.99
N LEU A 70 8.70 10.50 6.57
CA LEU A 70 9.21 9.13 6.65
C LEU A 70 10.41 8.93 5.73
N PHE A 71 10.36 9.45 4.50
CA PHE A 71 11.48 9.39 3.55
C PHE A 71 12.69 10.13 4.11
N GLU A 72 12.51 11.35 4.64
CA GLU A 72 13.55 12.14 5.28
C GLU A 72 14.18 11.39 6.47
N TYR A 73 13.35 10.79 7.33
CA TYR A 73 13.83 10.00 8.44
C TYR A 73 14.67 8.79 7.97
N ILE A 74 14.23 8.09 6.94
CA ILE A 74 14.97 6.95 6.36
C ILE A 74 16.30 7.42 5.77
N ALA A 75 16.26 8.47 4.95
CA ALA A 75 17.47 9.02 4.31
C ALA A 75 18.50 9.44 5.35
N SER A 76 18.09 10.16 6.38
CA SER A 76 18.95 10.65 7.46
C SER A 76 19.45 9.51 8.36
N SER A 77 18.57 8.66 8.86
CA SER A 77 18.90 7.58 9.80
C SER A 77 19.84 6.52 9.20
N LYS A 78 19.84 6.37 7.89
CA LYS A 78 20.70 5.45 7.14
C LYS A 78 21.84 6.16 6.41
N SER A 79 21.92 7.50 6.55
CA SER A 79 22.93 8.32 5.87
C SER A 79 23.01 8.08 4.35
N LEU A 80 21.83 7.95 3.72
CA LEU A 80 21.72 7.52 2.32
C LEU A 80 22.11 8.61 1.31
N THR A 81 22.17 9.89 1.72
CA THR A 81 22.36 11.03 0.83
C THR A 81 23.58 10.89 -0.08
N ASP A 82 24.73 10.50 0.48
CA ASP A 82 26.01 10.46 -0.23
C ASP A 82 26.51 9.04 -0.52
N VAL A 83 25.68 8.03 -0.24
CA VAL A 83 26.02 6.63 -0.49
C VAL A 83 25.80 6.28 -1.96
N ASN A 84 26.75 5.58 -2.57
CA ASN A 84 26.53 4.94 -3.87
C ASN A 84 25.54 3.78 -3.71
N LEU A 85 24.37 3.90 -4.31
CA LEU A 85 23.31 2.90 -4.25
C LEU A 85 22.52 2.80 -5.56
N CYS A 86 21.79 1.74 -5.69
CA CYS A 86 20.79 1.56 -6.74
C CYS A 86 19.39 1.73 -6.12
N TYR A 87 18.66 2.76 -6.56
CA TYR A 87 17.28 2.98 -6.18
C TYR A 87 16.35 2.41 -7.26
N ILE A 88 15.43 1.56 -6.86
CA ILE A 88 14.44 0.97 -7.76
C ILE A 88 13.05 1.27 -7.24
N GLU A 89 12.18 1.82 -8.09
CA GLU A 89 10.76 2.06 -7.79
C GLU A 89 9.88 1.30 -8.78
N LEU A 90 9.01 0.46 -8.23
CA LEU A 90 8.02 -0.30 -8.98
C LEU A 90 6.64 0.35 -8.80
N GLY A 91 6.08 0.91 -9.88
CA GLY A 91 4.89 1.74 -9.84
C GLY A 91 5.23 3.19 -9.55
N VAL A 92 5.65 3.92 -10.57
CA VAL A 92 6.12 5.30 -10.49
C VAL A 92 4.97 6.30 -10.53
N PHE A 93 3.96 6.05 -11.35
CA PHE A 93 2.82 6.94 -11.59
C PHE A 93 3.31 8.35 -12.01
N GLU A 94 2.90 9.42 -11.32
CA GLU A 94 3.33 10.81 -11.56
C GLU A 94 4.77 11.11 -11.05
N GLY A 95 5.40 10.14 -10.41
CA GLY A 95 6.79 10.20 -9.95
C GLY A 95 7.04 11.09 -8.73
N HIS A 96 6.04 11.36 -7.90
CA HIS A 96 6.24 12.22 -6.73
C HIS A 96 7.30 11.66 -5.75
N SER A 97 7.23 10.38 -5.41
CA SER A 97 8.23 9.72 -4.57
C SER A 97 9.58 9.61 -5.28
N PHE A 98 9.56 9.24 -6.54
CA PHE A 98 10.78 9.10 -7.34
C PHE A 98 11.56 10.43 -7.44
N LYS A 99 10.88 11.52 -7.74
CA LYS A 99 11.47 12.88 -7.80
C LYS A 99 12.05 13.30 -6.45
N TRP A 100 11.36 12.97 -5.36
CA TRP A 100 11.86 13.25 -4.02
C TRP A 100 13.19 12.52 -3.77
N TRP A 101 13.25 11.21 -4.04
CA TRP A 101 14.48 10.43 -3.86
C TRP A 101 15.60 10.90 -4.79
N ALA A 102 15.31 11.15 -6.07
CA ALA A 102 16.30 11.68 -7.02
C ALA A 102 16.91 13.01 -6.54
N SER A 103 16.10 13.87 -5.92
CA SER A 103 16.57 15.15 -5.39
C SER A 103 17.38 15.03 -4.09
N HIS A 104 17.21 13.95 -3.32
CA HIS A 104 17.87 13.77 -2.01
C HIS A 104 19.10 12.86 -2.05
N LEU A 105 19.18 11.93 -2.98
CA LEU A 105 20.36 11.10 -3.22
C LEU A 105 21.36 11.89 -4.05
N LYS A 106 22.49 12.29 -3.45
CA LYS A 106 23.46 13.24 -4.05
C LYS A 106 24.68 12.58 -4.69
N ASN A 107 24.96 11.32 -4.35
CA ASN A 107 26.12 10.63 -4.92
C ASN A 107 25.96 10.48 -6.44
N ALA A 108 27.00 10.89 -7.19
CA ALA A 108 26.99 10.88 -8.66
C ALA A 108 26.95 9.47 -9.28
N ASP A 109 27.43 8.48 -8.53
CA ASP A 109 27.47 7.08 -8.97
C ASP A 109 26.17 6.32 -8.65
N THR A 110 25.27 6.92 -7.86
CA THR A 110 23.91 6.37 -7.63
C THR A 110 23.18 6.22 -8.95
N ARG A 111 22.40 5.17 -9.08
CA ARG A 111 21.50 4.94 -10.22
C ARG A 111 20.06 4.80 -9.72
N LEU A 112 19.15 5.43 -10.45
CA LEU A 112 17.71 5.43 -10.11
C LEU A 112 16.91 4.86 -11.28
N PHE A 113 16.18 3.80 -11.03
CA PHE A 113 15.39 3.09 -12.02
C PHE A 113 13.92 3.09 -11.63
N GLY A 114 13.07 3.63 -12.50
CA GLY A 114 11.63 3.64 -12.33
C GLY A 114 10.96 2.71 -13.34
N PHE A 115 10.12 1.82 -12.86
CA PHE A 115 9.36 0.86 -13.66
C PHE A 115 7.87 1.11 -13.51
N ASP A 116 7.17 1.31 -14.63
CA ASP A 116 5.72 1.50 -14.66
C ASP A 116 5.19 1.26 -16.07
N THR A 117 3.94 0.88 -16.20
CA THR A 117 3.28 0.84 -17.50
C THR A 117 3.10 2.24 -18.08
N PHE A 118 2.89 3.24 -17.22
CA PHE A 118 2.43 4.60 -17.55
C PHE A 118 1.12 4.64 -18.35
N GLU A 119 0.55 3.47 -18.65
CA GLU A 119 -0.73 3.28 -19.34
C GLU A 119 -1.88 3.03 -18.37
N GLY A 120 -1.56 3.04 -17.08
CA GLY A 120 -2.50 2.73 -16.01
C GLY A 120 -2.51 1.25 -15.62
N LEU A 121 -3.49 0.89 -14.81
CA LEU A 121 -3.62 -0.46 -14.26
C LEU A 121 -3.87 -1.48 -15.38
N PRO A 122 -3.14 -2.60 -15.43
CA PRO A 122 -3.33 -3.65 -16.46
C PRO A 122 -4.65 -4.40 -16.28
N GLU A 123 -5.21 -4.38 -15.08
CA GLU A 123 -6.48 -5.02 -14.71
C GLU A 123 -7.19 -4.20 -13.63
N GLN A 124 -8.45 -4.53 -13.33
CA GLN A 124 -9.21 -3.89 -12.27
C GLN A 124 -8.55 -4.14 -10.91
N TRP A 125 -8.31 -3.08 -10.13
CA TRP A 125 -7.73 -3.18 -8.80
C TRP A 125 -8.74 -2.87 -7.70
N GLY A 126 -9.21 -3.93 -7.04
CA GLY A 126 -10.21 -3.83 -5.98
C GLY A 126 -11.59 -3.40 -6.51
N MET A 127 -12.30 -2.58 -5.72
CA MET A 127 -13.66 -2.11 -6.07
C MET A 127 -13.69 -0.68 -6.61
N TYR A 128 -12.56 0.02 -6.60
CA TYR A 128 -12.52 1.47 -6.82
C TYR A 128 -11.72 1.90 -8.05
N TYR A 129 -10.86 1.01 -8.57
CA TYR A 129 -9.99 1.35 -9.69
C TYR A 129 -10.21 0.39 -10.85
N ASP A 130 -10.60 0.93 -11.98
CA ASP A 130 -10.77 0.15 -13.21
C ASP A 130 -9.46 0.01 -13.98
N LYS A 131 -9.46 -0.94 -14.92
CA LYS A 131 -8.35 -1.09 -15.87
C LYS A 131 -8.12 0.23 -16.62
N GLY A 132 -6.85 0.65 -16.73
CA GLY A 132 -6.42 1.88 -17.39
C GLY A 132 -6.44 3.12 -16.49
N GLU A 133 -7.02 3.04 -15.29
CA GLU A 133 -6.89 4.12 -14.32
C GLU A 133 -5.44 4.23 -13.79
N MET A 134 -5.09 5.35 -13.18
CA MET A 134 -3.73 5.67 -12.73
C MET A 134 -2.70 5.72 -13.89
N HIS A 135 -3.14 6.08 -15.12
CA HIS A 135 -2.22 6.41 -16.19
C HIS A 135 -1.48 7.72 -15.88
N ALA A 136 -0.25 7.82 -16.32
CA ALA A 136 0.56 9.02 -16.12
C ALA A 136 1.53 9.23 -17.29
N VAL A 137 2.03 10.45 -17.41
CA VAL A 137 3.15 10.75 -18.33
C VAL A 137 4.45 10.38 -17.62
N ILE A 138 5.41 9.81 -18.36
CA ILE A 138 6.74 9.52 -17.83
C ILE A 138 7.34 10.82 -17.27
N PRO A 139 7.77 10.84 -16.00
CA PRO A 139 8.30 12.05 -15.40
C PRO A 139 9.56 12.54 -16.10
N GLU A 140 9.59 13.81 -16.48
CA GLU A 140 10.79 14.44 -16.99
C GLU A 140 11.72 14.82 -15.83
N LEU A 141 12.94 14.28 -15.85
CA LEU A 141 14.00 14.59 -14.91
C LEU A 141 15.32 14.82 -15.67
N ASN A 142 15.88 16.00 -15.54
CA ASN A 142 17.20 16.31 -16.11
C ASN A 142 18.31 15.81 -15.17
N ASP A 143 18.41 14.50 -15.05
CA ASP A 143 19.39 13.81 -14.20
C ASP A 143 19.90 12.55 -14.90
N SER A 144 21.18 12.53 -15.26
CA SER A 144 21.81 11.42 -15.99
C SER A 144 21.85 10.09 -15.23
N ARG A 145 21.54 10.12 -13.94
CA ARG A 145 21.48 8.92 -13.08
C ARG A 145 20.16 8.18 -13.20
N VAL A 146 19.14 8.82 -13.82
CA VAL A 146 17.74 8.34 -13.87
C VAL A 146 17.45 7.62 -15.18
N ALA A 147 16.77 6.48 -15.09
CA ALA A 147 16.16 5.82 -16.24
C ALA A 147 14.75 5.31 -15.88
N PHE A 148 13.82 5.48 -16.83
CA PHE A 148 12.47 4.93 -16.73
C PHE A 148 12.28 3.82 -17.75
N TYR A 149 11.66 2.74 -17.30
CA TYR A 149 11.32 1.57 -18.11
C TYR A 149 9.80 1.44 -18.18
N LYS A 150 9.26 1.69 -19.39
CA LYS A 150 7.82 1.59 -19.65
C LYS A 150 7.47 0.16 -20.02
N GLY A 151 6.57 -0.47 -19.28
CA GLY A 151 6.06 -1.81 -19.56
C GLY A 151 5.58 -2.52 -18.31
N LEU A 152 5.11 -3.75 -18.48
CA LEU A 152 4.78 -4.62 -17.35
C LEU A 152 6.08 -5.11 -16.70
N PHE A 153 6.04 -5.36 -15.39
CA PHE A 153 7.24 -5.76 -14.63
C PHE A 153 7.87 -7.06 -15.16
N GLN A 154 7.06 -8.03 -15.63
CA GLN A 154 7.53 -9.26 -16.22
C GLN A 154 8.27 -9.08 -17.54
N ASP A 155 8.11 -7.94 -18.20
CA ASP A 155 8.74 -7.64 -19.49
C ASP A 155 9.95 -6.69 -19.34
N THR A 156 10.08 -6.03 -18.17
CA THR A 156 11.05 -4.95 -17.95
C THR A 156 12.07 -5.25 -16.86
N LEU A 157 11.81 -6.22 -15.97
CA LEU A 157 12.70 -6.74 -14.94
C LEU A 157 13.30 -8.08 -15.36
#